data_c9985bc5a0e1d8691c37a0ef318715d5
#
_entry.id   c9985bc5a0e1d8691c37a0ef318715d5
#
_cell.length_a   1.000
_cell.length_b   1.000
_cell.length_c   1.000
_cell.angle_alpha   90.00
_cell.angle_beta   90.00
_cell.angle_gamma   90.00
#
_symmetry.space_group_name_H-M   'P 1'
#
loop_
_entity.id
_entity.type
_entity.pdbx_description
1 polymer ?
#
loop_
_entity_poly.entity_id
_entity_poly.type
_entity_poly.pdbx_seq_one_letter_code
_entity_poly.pdbx_strand_id
1 'polypeptide(L)'
;MLALSRDKLRLNVLRTRLPGVSSGVLDHHLSQMVSLGLLSRERFREMPPRVEVALTESGRELLPIAAALARWGMRHEWPMPDRLEHVRADAILRQLPALLEEASGLPDGTVEAWVGVAEDAASAGTSHWFEISDGRLALSEPATEATARVQGDDAAWVAALGPGGDYSGLRFAGKRSIAKRVLDSLPRQSCV
;
A
#
# COMPACT_ATOMS: atom_id res chain seq x y z
N MET A 1 -8.03 3.67 -7.66
CA MET A 1 -7.01 3.52 -8.72
C MET A 1 -5.72 2.93 -8.18
N LEU A 2 -5.06 3.51 -7.19
CA LEU A 2 -3.78 2.99 -6.67
C LEU A 2 -3.88 1.52 -6.19
N ALA A 3 -5.01 1.08 -5.64
CA ALA A 3 -5.24 -0.32 -5.26
C ALA A 3 -5.23 -1.32 -6.45
N LEU A 4 -5.31 -0.83 -7.69
CA LEU A 4 -5.33 -1.60 -8.94
C LEU A 4 -4.04 -1.42 -9.77
N SER A 5 -3.02 -0.76 -9.22
CA SER A 5 -1.89 -0.22 -10.00
C SER A 5 -1.07 -1.27 -10.78
N ARG A 6 -1.10 -2.53 -10.40
CA ARG A 6 -0.20 -3.53 -11.01
C ARG A 6 -0.88 -4.64 -11.78
N ASP A 7 -2.05 -5.15 -11.34
CA ASP A 7 -2.58 -6.41 -11.86
C ASP A 7 -4.10 -6.38 -12.05
N LYS A 8 -4.60 -7.34 -12.84
CA LYS A 8 -5.99 -7.73 -12.79
C LYS A 8 -6.33 -8.24 -11.40
N LEU A 9 -7.35 -7.68 -10.77
CA LEU A 9 -7.81 -8.11 -9.46
C LEU A 9 -9.22 -8.68 -9.54
N ARG A 10 -9.43 -9.76 -8.79
CA ARG A 10 -10.79 -10.23 -8.52
C ARG A 10 -11.54 -9.18 -7.68
N LEU A 11 -12.79 -8.96 -7.98
CA LEU A 11 -13.61 -7.95 -7.29
C LEU A 11 -13.68 -8.17 -5.77
N ASN A 12 -13.72 -9.42 -5.33
CA ASN A 12 -13.70 -9.75 -3.89
C ASN A 12 -12.36 -9.36 -3.22
N VAL A 13 -11.23 -9.57 -3.90
CA VAL A 13 -9.90 -9.14 -3.42
C VAL A 13 -9.83 -7.62 -3.35
N LEU A 14 -10.39 -6.91 -4.33
CA LEU A 14 -10.44 -5.44 -4.28
C LEU A 14 -11.28 -4.94 -3.09
N ARG A 15 -12.38 -5.61 -2.77
CA ARG A 15 -13.21 -5.28 -1.59
C ARG A 15 -12.43 -5.43 -0.29
N THR A 16 -11.64 -6.48 -0.14
CA THR A 16 -10.81 -6.66 1.07
C THR A 16 -9.70 -5.63 1.19
N ARG A 17 -9.24 -5.05 0.07
CA ARG A 17 -8.21 -4.00 0.06
C ARG A 17 -8.76 -2.59 0.37
N LEU A 18 -10.07 -2.42 0.37
CA LEU A 18 -10.75 -1.14 0.59
C LEU A 18 -11.76 -1.26 1.75
N PRO A 19 -11.28 -1.50 2.99
CA PRO A 19 -12.16 -1.59 4.16
C PRO A 19 -12.88 -0.25 4.37
N GLY A 20 -14.10 -0.29 4.88
CA GLY A 20 -14.93 0.88 5.11
C GLY A 20 -15.70 1.39 3.88
N VAL A 21 -15.38 0.90 2.68
CA VAL A 21 -16.15 1.22 1.46
C VAL A 21 -17.27 0.19 1.27
N SER A 22 -18.53 0.64 1.28
CA SER A 22 -19.65 -0.26 1.04
C SER A 22 -19.61 -0.85 -0.37
N SER A 23 -20.13 -2.08 -0.53
CA SER A 23 -20.16 -2.74 -1.84
C SER A 23 -20.88 -1.93 -2.90
N GLY A 24 -21.97 -1.21 -2.54
CA GLY A 24 -22.72 -0.37 -3.46
C GLY A 24 -21.90 0.83 -3.95
N VAL A 25 -21.22 1.52 -3.03
CA VAL A 25 -20.33 2.65 -3.35
C VAL A 25 -19.18 2.19 -4.25
N LEU A 26 -18.56 1.06 -3.92
CA LEU A 26 -17.47 0.51 -4.73
C LEU A 26 -17.96 0.16 -6.16
N ASP A 27 -19.07 -0.58 -6.27
CA ASP A 27 -19.63 -0.95 -7.58
C ASP A 27 -20.04 0.27 -8.40
N HIS A 28 -20.57 1.33 -7.77
CA HIS A 28 -20.89 2.58 -8.44
C HIS A 28 -19.62 3.24 -9.03
N HIS A 29 -18.58 3.42 -8.23
CA HIS A 29 -17.33 4.01 -8.71
C HIS A 29 -16.63 3.16 -9.78
N LEU A 30 -16.62 1.84 -9.62
CA LEU A 30 -16.06 0.96 -10.65
C LEU A 30 -16.83 1.08 -11.97
N SER A 31 -18.17 1.17 -11.91
CA SER A 31 -18.99 1.34 -13.11
C SER A 31 -18.73 2.69 -13.80
N GLN A 32 -18.56 3.77 -13.03
CA GLN A 32 -18.16 5.07 -13.54
C GLN A 32 -16.78 5.02 -14.21
N MET A 33 -15.79 4.38 -13.55
CA MET A 33 -14.45 4.27 -14.14
C MET A 33 -14.42 3.40 -15.40
N VAL A 34 -15.27 2.38 -15.48
CA VAL A 34 -15.45 1.59 -16.71
C VAL A 34 -16.07 2.44 -17.82
N SER A 35 -17.12 3.24 -17.52
CA SER A 35 -17.75 4.11 -18.52
C SER A 35 -16.83 5.21 -19.04
N LEU A 36 -15.86 5.63 -18.22
CA LEU A 36 -14.81 6.60 -18.60
C LEU A 36 -13.62 5.94 -19.33
N GLY A 37 -13.66 4.63 -19.55
CA GLY A 37 -12.56 3.90 -20.18
C GLY A 37 -11.29 3.76 -19.34
N LEU A 38 -11.35 4.03 -18.03
CA LEU A 38 -10.21 3.93 -17.12
C LEU A 38 -10.01 2.52 -16.57
N LEU A 39 -11.08 1.72 -16.54
CA LEU A 39 -11.08 0.32 -16.11
C LEU A 39 -11.68 -0.58 -17.16
N SER A 40 -11.16 -1.78 -17.27
CA SER A 40 -11.82 -2.94 -17.87
C SER A 40 -12.44 -3.82 -16.79
N ARG A 41 -13.62 -4.39 -17.08
CA ARG A 41 -14.30 -5.34 -16.21
C ARG A 41 -14.65 -6.57 -17.02
N GLU A 42 -14.07 -7.70 -16.62
CA GLU A 42 -14.26 -8.98 -17.29
C GLU A 42 -15.04 -9.95 -16.38
N ARG A 43 -16.06 -10.60 -16.94
CA ARG A 43 -16.86 -11.59 -16.21
C ARG A 43 -16.59 -12.95 -16.79
N PHE A 44 -16.15 -13.87 -15.93
CA PHE A 44 -15.92 -15.27 -16.28
C PHE A 44 -17.12 -16.10 -15.87
N ARG A 45 -17.64 -16.93 -16.80
CA ARG A 45 -18.75 -17.85 -16.57
C ARG A 45 -18.26 -19.19 -15.99
N GLU A 46 -17.37 -19.13 -15.02
CA GLU A 46 -16.91 -20.30 -14.29
C GLU A 46 -17.81 -20.56 -13.07
N MET A 47 -17.71 -21.73 -12.49
CA MET A 47 -18.39 -22.05 -11.22
C MET A 47 -17.35 -22.11 -10.10
N PRO A 48 -17.34 -21.20 -9.11
CA PRO A 48 -18.21 -20.03 -8.98
C PRO A 48 -17.85 -18.89 -9.96
N PRO A 49 -18.83 -18.04 -10.36
CA PRO A 49 -18.59 -16.95 -11.28
C PRO A 49 -17.62 -15.94 -10.68
N ARG A 50 -16.67 -15.47 -11.47
CA ARG A 50 -15.69 -14.46 -11.04
C ARG A 50 -15.77 -13.20 -11.90
N VAL A 51 -15.48 -12.08 -11.27
CA VAL A 51 -15.34 -10.78 -11.93
C VAL A 51 -13.93 -10.28 -11.65
N GLU A 52 -13.23 -9.91 -12.71
CA GLU A 52 -11.92 -9.28 -12.65
C GLU A 52 -12.01 -7.83 -13.13
N VAL A 53 -11.23 -6.96 -12.51
CA VAL A 53 -11.09 -5.56 -12.87
C VAL A 53 -9.61 -5.24 -13.07
N ALA A 54 -9.31 -4.46 -14.09
CA ALA A 54 -7.96 -4.02 -14.37
C ALA A 54 -7.97 -2.57 -14.89
N LEU A 55 -6.87 -1.84 -14.66
CA LEU A 55 -6.68 -0.54 -15.29
C LEU A 55 -6.47 -0.73 -16.80
N THR A 56 -7.09 0.11 -17.60
CA THR A 56 -6.74 0.29 -19.00
C THR A 56 -5.43 1.06 -19.13
N GLU A 57 -4.90 1.25 -20.33
CA GLU A 57 -3.74 2.11 -20.56
C GLU A 57 -3.98 3.53 -20.06
N SER A 58 -5.10 4.14 -20.46
CA SER A 58 -5.53 5.45 -19.98
C SER A 58 -5.68 5.51 -18.44
N GLY A 59 -6.20 4.44 -17.82
CA GLY A 59 -6.26 4.33 -16.37
C GLY A 59 -4.88 4.28 -15.70
N ARG A 60 -3.91 3.64 -16.35
CA ARG A 60 -2.52 3.61 -15.84
C ARG A 60 -1.83 4.96 -15.93
N GLU A 61 -2.07 5.73 -17.00
CA GLU A 61 -1.54 7.08 -17.14
C GLU A 61 -1.99 8.05 -16.03
N LEU A 62 -3.12 7.78 -15.37
CA LEU A 62 -3.57 8.57 -14.21
C LEU A 62 -2.89 8.18 -12.89
N LEU A 63 -2.13 7.09 -12.83
CA LEU A 63 -1.49 6.65 -11.57
C LEU A 63 -0.50 7.68 -11.00
N PRO A 64 0.37 8.33 -11.79
CA PRO A 64 1.25 9.38 -11.29
C PRO A 64 0.48 10.55 -10.65
N ILE A 65 -0.64 10.96 -11.25
CA ILE A 65 -1.50 12.03 -10.73
C ILE A 65 -2.12 11.59 -9.39
N ALA A 66 -2.65 10.36 -9.32
CA ALA A 66 -3.20 9.82 -8.08
C ALA A 66 -2.14 9.70 -6.97
N ALA A 67 -0.91 9.31 -7.31
CA ALA A 67 0.21 9.26 -6.39
C ALA A 67 0.62 10.66 -5.90
N ALA A 68 0.68 11.64 -6.81
CA ALA A 68 0.96 13.03 -6.44
C ALA A 68 -0.11 13.61 -5.50
N LEU A 69 -1.38 13.32 -5.76
CA LEU A 69 -2.49 13.72 -4.87
C LEU A 69 -2.39 13.04 -3.49
N ALA A 70 -2.03 11.76 -3.46
CA ALA A 70 -1.82 11.06 -2.19
C ALA A 70 -0.66 11.66 -1.39
N ARG A 71 0.47 11.98 -2.03
CA ARG A 71 1.61 12.67 -1.40
C ARG A 71 1.22 14.06 -0.88
N TRP A 72 0.43 14.80 -1.65
CA TRP A 72 -0.11 16.10 -1.22
C TRP A 72 -0.99 15.94 0.02
N GLY A 73 -1.91 14.98 0.01
CA GLY A 73 -2.78 14.67 1.14
C GLY A 73 -1.99 14.32 2.40
N MET A 74 -0.94 13.49 2.29
CA MET A 74 -0.07 13.15 3.43
C MET A 74 0.62 14.37 4.03
N ARG A 75 0.99 15.37 3.21
CA ARG A 75 1.64 16.58 3.68
C ARG A 75 0.69 17.62 4.30
N HIS A 76 -0.57 17.66 3.87
CA HIS A 76 -1.47 18.77 4.17
C HIS A 76 -2.75 18.36 4.91
N GLU A 77 -3.26 17.15 4.64
CA GLU A 77 -4.61 16.77 5.02
C GLU A 77 -4.67 15.40 5.70
N TRP A 78 -3.60 14.98 6.39
CA TRP A 78 -3.59 13.71 7.10
C TRP A 78 -4.25 13.86 8.49
N PRO A 79 -5.58 13.81 8.62
CA PRO A 79 -6.18 13.66 9.92
C PRO A 79 -5.85 12.26 10.43
N MET A 80 -5.46 12.15 11.69
CA MET A 80 -5.44 10.83 12.33
C MET A 80 -6.87 10.26 12.23
N PRO A 81 -7.04 9.05 11.68
CA PRO A 81 -8.37 8.47 11.57
C PRO A 81 -8.97 8.34 12.97
N ASP A 82 -10.18 8.86 13.17
CA ASP A 82 -10.92 8.76 14.42
C ASP A 82 -11.17 7.31 14.84
N ARG A 83 -11.11 6.39 13.86
CA ARG A 83 -11.21 4.94 14.05
C ARG A 83 -10.13 4.23 13.24
N LEU A 84 -9.10 3.77 13.93
CA LEU A 84 -8.03 2.94 13.33
C LEU A 84 -8.55 1.61 12.74
N GLU A 85 -9.72 1.15 13.16
CA GLU A 85 -10.38 -0.08 12.69
C GLU A 85 -10.61 -0.11 11.16
N HIS A 86 -10.65 1.05 10.50
CA HIS A 86 -10.88 1.17 9.07
C HIS A 86 -9.60 1.41 8.26
N VAL A 87 -8.47 1.61 8.92
CA VAL A 87 -7.19 1.83 8.25
C VAL A 87 -6.38 0.53 8.30
N ARG A 88 -6.06 0.01 7.13
CA ARG A 88 -5.23 -1.18 6.97
C ARG A 88 -3.84 -0.78 6.51
N ALA A 89 -2.84 -1.10 7.31
CA ALA A 89 -1.44 -0.90 6.96
C ALA A 89 -1.08 -1.55 5.62
N ASP A 90 -1.62 -2.74 5.34
CA ASP A 90 -1.50 -3.45 4.07
C ASP A 90 -1.85 -2.56 2.86
N ALA A 91 -2.91 -1.76 2.94
CA ALA A 91 -3.32 -0.88 1.86
C ALA A 91 -2.31 0.27 1.63
N ILE A 92 -1.74 0.83 2.69
CA ILE A 92 -0.75 1.90 2.61
C ILE A 92 0.59 1.33 2.13
N LEU A 93 1.04 0.20 2.67
CA LEU A 93 2.30 -0.44 2.29
C LEU A 93 2.36 -0.75 0.79
N ARG A 94 1.27 -1.20 0.19
CA ARG A 94 1.20 -1.41 -1.26
C ARG A 94 1.41 -0.14 -2.07
N GLN A 95 1.18 1.03 -1.48
CA GLN A 95 1.36 2.32 -2.14
C GLN A 95 2.75 2.94 -1.89
N LEU A 96 3.57 2.35 -1.02
CA LEU A 96 4.90 2.89 -0.70
C LEU A 96 5.73 3.26 -1.93
N PRO A 97 5.83 2.43 -3.00
CA PRO A 97 6.58 2.81 -4.19
C PRO A 97 6.10 4.11 -4.83
N ALA A 98 4.78 4.28 -4.93
CA ALA A 98 4.20 5.50 -5.51
C ALA A 98 4.35 6.72 -4.57
N LEU A 99 4.28 6.52 -3.27
CA LEU A 99 4.47 7.58 -2.28
C LEU A 99 5.93 8.05 -2.22
N LEU A 100 6.88 7.15 -2.48
CA LEU A 100 8.33 7.39 -2.43
C LEU A 100 8.95 7.64 -3.82
N GLU A 101 8.15 7.84 -4.86
CA GLU A 101 8.65 8.08 -6.23
C GLU A 101 9.61 9.28 -6.32
N GLU A 102 9.41 10.30 -5.47
CA GLU A 102 10.26 11.50 -5.39
C GLU A 102 11.40 11.37 -4.36
N ALA A 103 11.45 10.25 -3.61
CA ALA A 103 12.50 10.04 -2.64
C ALA A 103 13.84 9.78 -3.34
N SER A 104 14.90 10.39 -2.81
CA SER A 104 16.26 10.20 -3.33
C SER A 104 17.18 9.61 -2.27
N GLY A 105 18.19 8.87 -2.73
CA GLY A 105 19.24 8.36 -1.84
C GLY A 105 18.76 7.21 -0.93
N LEU A 106 17.79 6.43 -1.38
CA LEU A 106 17.46 5.17 -0.75
C LEU A 106 18.62 4.18 -1.00
N PRO A 107 19.16 3.55 0.04
CA PRO A 107 20.25 2.58 -0.12
C PRO A 107 19.70 1.28 -0.73
N ASP A 108 20.46 0.68 -1.64
CA ASP A 108 20.10 -0.59 -2.28
C ASP A 108 19.92 -1.72 -1.25
N GLY A 109 18.96 -2.59 -1.53
CA GLY A 109 18.66 -3.73 -0.69
C GLY A 109 17.19 -4.17 -0.76
N THR A 110 16.87 -5.19 0.03
CA THR A 110 15.52 -5.73 0.13
C THR A 110 14.93 -5.47 1.51
N VAL A 111 13.67 -5.05 1.55
CA VAL A 111 12.94 -4.79 2.79
C VAL A 111 11.67 -5.65 2.81
N GLU A 112 11.51 -6.41 3.88
CA GLU A 112 10.26 -7.09 4.19
C GLU A 112 9.49 -6.30 5.25
N ALA A 113 8.27 -5.90 4.93
CA ALA A 113 7.31 -5.33 5.86
C ALA A 113 6.23 -6.37 6.19
N TRP A 114 6.23 -6.85 7.41
CA TRP A 114 5.24 -7.82 7.90
C TRP A 114 4.19 -7.14 8.77
N VAL A 115 2.92 -7.38 8.45
CA VAL A 115 1.76 -6.86 9.17
C VAL A 115 1.04 -8.00 9.86
N GLY A 116 0.97 -7.99 11.18
CA GLY A 116 0.29 -8.99 11.96
C GLY A 116 0.65 -8.91 13.45
N VAL A 117 0.05 -9.77 14.27
CA VAL A 117 0.33 -9.86 15.72
C VAL A 117 1.36 -10.96 15.93
N ALA A 118 2.56 -10.59 16.41
CA ALA A 118 3.72 -11.49 16.53
C ALA A 118 3.53 -12.65 17.52
N GLU A 119 2.55 -12.57 18.43
CA GLU A 119 2.31 -13.56 19.48
C GLU A 119 1.35 -14.69 19.05
N ASP A 120 0.67 -14.51 17.93
CA ASP A 120 -0.31 -15.47 17.42
C ASP A 120 0.29 -16.19 16.20
N ALA A 121 0.97 -17.29 16.43
CA ALA A 121 1.50 -18.15 15.35
C ALA A 121 0.38 -18.70 14.42
N ALA A 122 -0.89 -18.57 14.84
CA ALA A 122 -2.08 -18.89 14.08
C ALA A 122 -2.65 -17.69 13.31
N SER A 123 -2.22 -16.46 13.61
CA SER A 123 -2.67 -15.25 12.90
C SER A 123 -1.84 -15.10 11.63
N ALA A 124 -2.46 -15.34 10.49
CA ALA A 124 -1.86 -15.19 9.17
C ALA A 124 -1.53 -13.70 8.92
N GLY A 125 -0.34 -13.27 9.24
CA GLY A 125 0.17 -11.94 8.87
C GLY A 125 0.36 -11.82 7.36
N THR A 126 0.46 -10.60 6.86
CA THR A 126 0.72 -10.31 5.45
C THR A 126 2.12 -9.73 5.31
N SER A 127 2.96 -10.32 4.44
CA SER A 127 4.27 -9.78 4.10
C SER A 127 4.21 -8.98 2.80
N HIS A 128 4.85 -7.81 2.81
CA HIS A 128 5.14 -7.01 1.63
C HIS A 128 6.64 -6.97 1.42
N TRP A 129 7.07 -7.31 0.22
CA TRP A 129 8.48 -7.33 -0.14
C TRP A 129 8.78 -6.17 -1.07
N PHE A 130 9.86 -5.48 -0.78
CA PHE A 130 10.32 -4.34 -1.54
C PHE A 130 11.78 -4.53 -1.92
N GLU A 131 12.08 -4.19 -3.16
CA GLU A 131 13.45 -4.06 -3.65
C GLU A 131 13.77 -2.58 -3.82
N ILE A 132 14.95 -2.20 -3.38
CA ILE A 132 15.50 -0.86 -3.58
C ILE A 132 16.69 -1.03 -4.52
N SER A 133 16.60 -0.42 -5.68
CA SER A 133 17.68 -0.37 -6.68
C SER A 133 17.73 1.00 -7.32
N ASP A 134 18.92 1.53 -7.52
CA ASP A 134 19.14 2.86 -8.08
C ASP A 134 18.36 3.97 -7.34
N GLY A 135 18.25 3.84 -6.02
CA GLY A 135 17.52 4.78 -5.17
C GLY A 135 15.99 4.75 -5.30
N ARG A 136 15.43 3.76 -5.99
CA ARG A 136 13.98 3.60 -6.20
C ARG A 136 13.46 2.38 -5.45
N LEU A 137 12.30 2.53 -4.83
CA LEU A 137 11.58 1.45 -4.17
C LEU A 137 10.57 0.83 -5.14
N ALA A 138 10.59 -0.49 -5.25
CA ALA A 138 9.59 -1.27 -5.99
C ALA A 138 9.06 -2.42 -5.14
N LEU A 139 7.79 -2.82 -5.36
CA LEU A 139 7.29 -4.08 -4.81
C LEU A 139 8.00 -5.24 -5.53
N SER A 140 8.41 -6.24 -4.79
CA SER A 140 9.07 -7.45 -5.33
C SER A 140 8.35 -8.72 -4.90
N GLU A 141 8.74 -9.83 -5.50
CA GLU A 141 8.39 -11.16 -5.01
C GLU A 141 9.13 -11.48 -3.72
N PRO A 142 8.61 -12.41 -2.90
CA PRO A 142 9.30 -12.87 -1.70
C PRO A 142 10.70 -13.39 -2.02
N ALA A 143 11.70 -12.88 -1.33
CA ALA A 143 13.08 -13.37 -1.42
C ALA A 143 13.41 -14.31 -0.26
N THR A 144 14.48 -15.11 -0.41
CA THR A 144 14.93 -16.04 0.63
C THR A 144 15.37 -15.30 1.89
N GLU A 145 16.01 -14.13 1.73
CA GLU A 145 16.43 -13.27 2.84
C GLU A 145 16.16 -11.80 2.51
N ALA A 146 15.64 -11.08 3.49
CA ALA A 146 15.53 -9.63 3.43
C ALA A 146 16.76 -8.96 4.05
N THR A 147 17.28 -7.92 3.40
CA THR A 147 18.35 -7.08 3.97
C THR A 147 17.88 -6.40 5.26
N ALA A 148 16.63 -6.01 5.31
CA ALA A 148 15.97 -5.47 6.50
C ALA A 148 14.55 -6.04 6.60
N ARG A 149 14.11 -6.31 7.83
CA ARG A 149 12.75 -6.74 8.14
C ARG A 149 12.13 -5.80 9.16
N VAL A 150 10.88 -5.43 8.92
CA VAL A 150 10.08 -4.61 9.84
C VAL A 150 8.79 -5.33 10.14
N GLN A 151 8.43 -5.43 11.40
CA GLN A 151 7.25 -6.16 11.87
C GLN A 151 6.42 -5.29 12.80
N GLY A 152 5.11 -5.35 12.67
CA GLY A 152 4.16 -4.69 13.55
C GLY A 152 2.73 -5.07 13.22
N ASP A 153 1.81 -4.76 14.12
CA ASP A 153 0.38 -4.83 13.85
C ASP A 153 -0.11 -3.63 13.01
N ASP A 154 -1.37 -3.64 12.63
CA ASP A 154 -1.96 -2.55 11.85
C ASP A 154 -1.79 -1.18 12.56
N ALA A 155 -1.96 -1.13 13.90
CA ALA A 155 -1.88 0.12 14.65
C ALA A 155 -0.44 0.68 14.67
N ALA A 156 0.56 -0.19 14.92
CA ALA A 156 1.98 0.20 14.89
C ALA A 156 2.40 0.71 13.50
N TRP A 157 1.96 0.05 12.45
CA TRP A 157 2.24 0.49 11.08
C TRP A 157 1.55 1.81 10.74
N VAL A 158 0.29 2.00 11.13
CA VAL A 158 -0.43 3.27 10.89
C VAL A 158 0.25 4.42 11.63
N ALA A 159 0.70 4.21 12.89
CA ALA A 159 1.46 5.21 13.64
C ALA A 159 2.79 5.54 12.95
N ALA A 160 3.49 4.53 12.45
CA ALA A 160 4.78 4.70 11.78
C ALA A 160 4.67 5.37 10.41
N LEU A 161 3.62 5.07 9.65
CA LEU A 161 3.37 5.63 8.31
C LEU A 161 2.68 7.00 8.38
N GLY A 162 2.07 7.32 9.52
CA GLY A 162 1.40 8.59 9.77
C GLY A 162 2.33 9.79 9.93
N PRO A 163 1.77 10.99 10.13
CA PRO A 163 2.53 12.24 10.19
C PRO A 163 3.54 12.28 11.34
N GLY A 164 3.25 11.65 12.47
CA GLY A 164 4.14 11.59 13.63
C GLY A 164 5.35 10.69 13.46
N GLY A 165 5.31 9.72 12.55
CA GLY A 165 6.39 8.78 12.29
C GLY A 165 6.81 7.99 13.54
N ASP A 166 5.86 7.57 14.35
CA ASP A 166 6.16 6.82 15.56
C ASP A 166 6.47 5.35 15.24
N TYR A 167 7.74 4.98 15.43
CA TYR A 167 8.23 3.61 15.18
C TYR A 167 8.28 2.75 16.45
N SER A 168 7.80 3.24 17.59
CA SER A 168 7.91 2.56 18.89
C SER A 168 7.23 1.17 18.89
N GLY A 169 6.15 1.01 18.16
CA GLY A 169 5.44 -0.26 18.00
C GLY A 169 6.04 -1.20 16.94
N LEU A 170 7.06 -0.77 16.17
CA LEU A 170 7.67 -1.59 15.14
C LEU A 170 8.92 -2.31 15.64
N ARG A 171 9.04 -3.57 15.27
CA ARG A 171 10.25 -4.39 15.50
C ARG A 171 11.08 -4.45 14.22
N PHE A 172 12.38 -4.18 14.34
CA PHE A 172 13.32 -4.15 13.22
C PHE A 172 14.33 -5.28 13.36
N ALA A 173 14.60 -5.99 12.27
CA ALA A 173 15.66 -6.99 12.16
C ALA A 173 16.52 -6.73 10.91
N GLY A 174 17.76 -7.20 10.91
CA GLY A 174 18.72 -6.94 9.83
C GLY A 174 19.22 -5.49 9.81
N LYS A 175 19.46 -4.92 8.63
CA LYS A 175 19.97 -3.55 8.47
C LYS A 175 18.89 -2.50 8.72
N ARG A 176 18.65 -2.21 10.01
CA ARG A 176 17.65 -1.24 10.48
C ARG A 176 17.75 0.14 9.79
N SER A 177 18.96 0.57 9.41
CA SER A 177 19.18 1.85 8.73
C SER A 177 18.47 1.95 7.39
N ILE A 178 18.40 0.85 6.61
CA ILE A 178 17.69 0.80 5.34
C ILE A 178 16.18 0.98 5.56
N ALA A 179 15.61 0.18 6.44
CA ALA A 179 14.18 0.25 6.74
C ALA A 179 13.78 1.63 7.27
N LYS A 180 14.55 2.21 8.19
CA LYS A 180 14.32 3.56 8.68
C LYS A 180 14.40 4.60 7.58
N ARG A 181 15.41 4.52 6.70
CA ARG A 181 15.54 5.47 5.59
C ARG A 181 14.31 5.44 4.68
N VAL A 182 13.74 4.26 4.40
CA VAL A 182 12.49 4.14 3.64
C VAL A 182 11.34 4.86 4.36
N LEU A 183 11.16 4.58 5.65
CA LEU A 183 10.07 5.19 6.44
C LEU A 183 10.27 6.71 6.63
N ASP A 184 11.50 7.18 6.82
CA ASP A 184 11.82 8.60 6.99
C ASP A 184 11.67 9.41 5.70
N SER A 185 11.72 8.74 4.54
CA SER A 185 11.53 9.36 3.22
C SER A 185 10.06 9.59 2.85
N LEU A 186 9.11 9.14 3.68
CA LEU A 186 7.70 9.41 3.44
C LEU A 186 7.39 10.92 3.51
N PRO A 187 6.53 11.42 2.62
CA PRO A 187 6.07 12.80 2.67
C PRO A 187 5.25 13.02 3.94
N ARG A 188 5.78 13.75 4.89
CA ARG A 188 5.11 14.07 6.16
C ARG A 188 4.78 15.56 6.22
N GLN A 189 3.82 15.91 7.09
CA GLN A 189 3.55 17.29 7.42
C GLN A 189 4.82 17.89 8.03
N SER A 190 5.28 19.00 7.45
CA SER A 190 6.29 19.82 8.11
C SER A 190 5.63 20.41 9.35
N CYS A 191 6.14 20.11 10.55
CA CYS A 191 5.75 20.85 11.73
C CYS A 191 6.15 22.31 11.51
N VAL A 192 5.15 23.19 11.32
CA VAL A 192 5.30 24.64 11.35
C VAL A 192 5.16 25.10 12.77
#